data_65486e93b361bdc81a95227a75dbfba0
#
_entry.id   65486e93b361bdc81a95227a75dbfba0
#
_cell.length_a   1.000
_cell.length_b   1.000
_cell.length_c   1.000
_cell.angle_alpha   90.00
_cell.angle_beta   90.00
_cell.angle_gamma   90.00
#
_symmetry.space_group_name_H-M   'P 1'
#
loop_
_entity.id
_entity.type
_entity.pdbx_description
1 polymer ?
#
loop_
_entity_poly.entity_id
_entity_poly.type
_entity_poly.pdbx_seq_one_letter_code
_entity_poly.pdbx_strand_id
1 'polypeptide(L)'
;MNLRLTGAKALPEDDLTMRIAVAAAVEIGLLAVVAQDVLSDRTAILALVLAPVGYVVSYRRRAATNVAVKVALACGLFVATARFLGQIGYVTSPDAARAPLAALFLWVQVLHAFDVPRRRDLAFSMVSSTTMIAVGGALALTTSYLWWLLAWAVASAWWLWASSRRTC
;
A
#
# COMPACT_ATOMS: atom_id res chain seq x y z
N MET A 1 8.34 -23.75 -35.93
CA MET A 1 8.46 -22.37 -35.41
C MET A 1 8.26 -22.46 -33.92
N ASN A 2 9.36 -22.68 -33.14
CA ASN A 2 9.32 -22.88 -31.69
C ASN A 2 9.26 -21.50 -30.99
N LEU A 3 8.08 -21.03 -30.65
CA LEU A 3 7.88 -19.92 -29.72
C LEU A 3 8.33 -20.39 -28.32
N ARG A 4 9.62 -20.21 -28.00
CA ARG A 4 10.07 -20.26 -26.61
C ARG A 4 9.50 -19.05 -25.88
N LEU A 5 8.34 -19.22 -25.28
CA LEU A 5 7.84 -18.35 -24.23
C LEU A 5 8.70 -18.58 -22.97
N THR A 6 9.97 -18.26 -23.03
CA THR A 6 10.80 -18.09 -21.85
C THR A 6 10.32 -16.80 -21.20
N GLY A 7 9.33 -16.90 -20.33
CA GLY A 7 8.98 -15.81 -19.41
C GLY A 7 10.22 -15.46 -18.61
N ALA A 8 10.98 -14.49 -19.07
CA ALA A 8 12.13 -13.97 -18.36
C ALA A 8 11.64 -13.57 -16.97
N LYS A 9 12.09 -14.29 -15.93
CA LYS A 9 11.75 -14.01 -14.55
C LYS A 9 12.19 -12.59 -14.28
N ALA A 10 11.24 -11.65 -14.15
CA ALA A 10 11.56 -10.25 -13.95
C ALA A 10 12.49 -10.11 -12.75
N LEU A 11 13.63 -9.45 -12.97
CA LEU A 11 14.66 -9.25 -11.95
C LEU A 11 14.09 -8.41 -10.79
N PRO A 12 14.55 -8.67 -9.55
CA PRO A 12 14.21 -7.83 -8.41
C PRO A 12 14.69 -6.39 -8.65
N GLU A 13 13.92 -5.41 -8.17
CA GLU A 13 14.34 -4.01 -8.20
C GLU A 13 15.29 -3.73 -7.04
N ASP A 14 16.51 -3.28 -7.37
CA ASP A 14 17.58 -3.00 -6.39
C ASP A 14 17.71 -1.51 -6.06
N ASP A 15 16.99 -0.63 -6.77
CA ASP A 15 17.04 0.81 -6.52
C ASP A 15 16.40 1.18 -5.18
N LEU A 16 17.26 1.50 -4.22
CA LEU A 16 16.83 1.91 -2.88
C LEU A 16 16.09 3.26 -2.91
N THR A 17 16.52 4.21 -3.77
CA THR A 17 15.87 5.52 -3.90
C THR A 17 14.43 5.37 -4.35
N MET A 18 14.19 4.55 -5.36
CA MET A 18 12.85 4.27 -5.86
C MET A 18 11.98 3.59 -4.80
N ARG A 19 12.54 2.65 -4.04
CA ARG A 19 11.83 1.96 -2.96
C ARG A 19 11.46 2.89 -1.80
N ILE A 20 12.38 3.78 -1.41
CA ILE A 20 12.13 4.76 -0.35
C ILE A 20 11.04 5.73 -0.78
N ALA A 21 11.08 6.22 -2.03
CA ALA A 21 10.05 7.13 -2.55
C ALA A 21 8.65 6.48 -2.53
N VAL A 22 8.55 5.21 -2.95
CA VAL A 22 7.29 4.46 -2.88
C VAL A 22 6.83 4.23 -1.44
N ALA A 23 7.75 3.80 -0.56
CA ALA A 23 7.42 3.59 0.85
C ALA A 23 6.94 4.89 1.52
N ALA A 24 7.58 6.03 1.23
CA ALA A 24 7.17 7.34 1.72
C ALA A 24 5.77 7.72 1.20
N ALA A 25 5.50 7.53 -0.10
CA ALA A 25 4.18 7.83 -0.67
C ALA A 25 3.06 6.97 -0.04
N VAL A 26 3.34 5.70 0.20
CA VAL A 26 2.40 4.79 0.87
C VAL A 26 2.19 5.20 2.33
N GLU A 27 3.26 5.51 3.06
CA GLU A 27 3.17 5.92 4.46
C GLU A 27 2.38 7.22 4.63
N ILE A 28 2.59 8.20 3.73
CA ILE A 28 1.81 9.43 3.69
C ILE A 28 0.33 9.12 3.42
N GLY A 29 0.03 8.19 2.50
CA GLY A 29 -1.34 7.75 2.24
C GLY A 29 -2.00 7.10 3.46
N LEU A 30 -1.29 6.25 4.20
CA LEU A 30 -1.75 5.64 5.45
C LEU A 30 -2.02 6.72 6.53
N LEU A 31 -1.07 7.64 6.72
CA LEU A 31 -1.21 8.76 7.65
C LEU A 31 -2.40 9.64 7.31
N ALA A 32 -2.63 9.90 6.02
CA ALA A 32 -3.77 10.69 5.56
C ALA A 32 -5.11 10.07 5.94
N VAL A 33 -5.24 8.73 5.90
CA VAL A 33 -6.45 8.02 6.33
C VAL A 33 -6.55 7.98 7.85
N VAL A 34 -5.45 7.69 8.55
CA VAL A 34 -5.40 7.64 10.02
C VAL A 34 -5.77 8.99 10.63
N ALA A 35 -5.32 10.09 10.02
CA ALA A 35 -5.63 11.45 10.48
C ALA A 35 -7.11 11.84 10.38
N GLN A 36 -7.97 11.00 9.80
CA GLN A 36 -9.42 11.24 9.74
C GLN A 36 -10.18 10.64 10.95
N ASP A 37 -9.49 10.03 11.92
CA ASP A 37 -10.04 9.47 13.16
C ASP A 37 -11.18 8.44 12.97
N VAL A 38 -11.24 7.79 11.79
CA VAL A 38 -12.27 6.78 11.50
C VAL A 38 -11.85 5.36 11.91
N LEU A 39 -10.60 5.20 12.33
CA LEU A 39 -10.00 3.91 12.69
C LEU A 39 -9.69 3.85 14.18
N SER A 40 -9.71 2.64 14.77
CA SER A 40 -9.25 2.51 16.14
C SER A 40 -7.73 2.75 16.24
N ASP A 41 -7.28 3.35 17.35
CA ASP A 41 -5.85 3.63 17.60
C ASP A 41 -4.94 2.41 17.39
N ARG A 42 -5.41 1.23 17.83
CA ARG A 42 -4.67 -0.02 17.65
C ARG A 42 -4.45 -0.35 16.17
N THR A 43 -5.49 -0.21 15.35
CA THR A 43 -5.42 -0.45 13.91
C THR A 43 -4.49 0.55 13.24
N ALA A 44 -4.61 1.83 13.60
CA ALA A 44 -3.77 2.91 13.11
C ALA A 44 -2.29 2.67 13.42
N ILE A 45 -1.95 2.44 14.69
CA ILE A 45 -0.56 2.21 15.13
C ILE A 45 0.03 0.97 14.46
N LEU A 46 -0.72 -0.14 14.43
CA LEU A 46 -0.24 -1.36 13.80
C LEU A 46 0.04 -1.16 12.31
N ALA A 47 -0.81 -0.45 11.59
CA ALA A 47 -0.62 -0.21 10.18
C ALA A 47 0.61 0.66 9.89
N LEU A 48 0.76 1.77 10.63
CA LEU A 48 1.89 2.70 10.49
C LEU A 48 3.24 2.06 10.86
N VAL A 49 3.26 1.06 11.74
CA VAL A 49 4.48 0.32 12.08
C VAL A 49 4.74 -0.82 11.10
N LEU A 50 3.70 -1.57 10.72
CA LEU A 50 3.87 -2.76 9.89
C LEU A 50 4.16 -2.43 8.43
N ALA A 51 3.68 -1.30 7.89
CA ALA A 51 3.94 -0.95 6.50
C ALA A 51 5.44 -0.71 6.23
N PRO A 52 6.17 0.17 6.95
CA PRO A 52 7.61 0.33 6.73
C PRO A 52 8.40 -0.95 7.06
N VAL A 53 8.00 -1.72 8.08
CA VAL A 53 8.60 -3.04 8.37
C VAL A 53 8.41 -3.97 7.17
N GLY A 54 7.23 -3.98 6.56
CA GLY A 54 6.93 -4.76 5.34
C GLY A 54 7.87 -4.42 4.20
N TYR A 55 8.08 -3.13 3.90
CA TYR A 55 9.03 -2.69 2.87
C TYR A 55 10.47 -3.13 3.16
N VAL A 56 10.92 -3.04 4.41
CA VAL A 56 12.26 -3.52 4.81
C VAL A 56 12.38 -5.03 4.64
N VAL A 57 11.40 -5.80 5.09
CA VAL A 57 11.38 -7.26 4.95
C VAL A 57 11.34 -7.67 3.48
N SER A 58 10.49 -7.03 2.68
CA SER A 58 10.39 -7.25 1.24
C SER A 58 11.73 -6.97 0.53
N TYR A 59 12.42 -5.89 0.90
CA TYR A 59 13.74 -5.56 0.37
C TYR A 59 14.78 -6.64 0.71
N ARG A 60 14.85 -7.05 1.98
CA ARG A 60 15.81 -8.07 2.42
C ARG A 60 15.57 -9.44 1.77
N ARG A 61 14.32 -9.76 1.47
CA ARG A 61 13.89 -11.04 0.90
C ARG A 61 13.66 -11.03 -0.61
N ARG A 62 14.01 -9.95 -1.31
CA ARG A 62 13.70 -9.74 -2.73
C ARG A 62 14.19 -10.82 -3.69
N ALA A 63 15.26 -11.53 -3.33
CA ALA A 63 15.84 -12.63 -4.12
C ALA A 63 15.26 -14.01 -3.78
N ALA A 64 14.53 -14.14 -2.65
CA ALA A 64 14.03 -15.42 -2.17
C ALA A 64 12.62 -15.71 -2.71
N THR A 65 12.36 -16.96 -3.09
CA THR A 65 11.01 -17.46 -3.40
C THR A 65 10.33 -17.88 -2.10
N ASN A 66 9.64 -16.96 -1.45
CA ASN A 66 9.00 -17.21 -0.15
C ASN A 66 7.53 -17.60 -0.32
N VAL A 67 7.26 -18.87 -0.67
CA VAL A 67 5.88 -19.38 -0.77
C VAL A 67 5.14 -19.23 0.57
N ALA A 68 5.82 -19.50 1.69
CA ALA A 68 5.22 -19.37 3.03
C ALA A 68 4.74 -17.93 3.32
N VAL A 69 5.52 -16.92 2.94
CA VAL A 69 5.11 -15.51 3.10
C VAL A 69 3.88 -15.21 2.24
N LYS A 70 3.86 -15.65 0.99
CA LYS A 70 2.70 -15.45 0.10
C LYS A 70 1.43 -16.11 0.64
N VAL A 71 1.55 -17.32 1.19
CA VAL A 71 0.41 -18.00 1.83
C VAL A 71 -0.04 -17.22 3.08
N ALA A 72 0.88 -16.77 3.92
CA ALA A 72 0.55 -15.95 5.09
C ALA A 72 -0.15 -14.63 4.70
N LEU A 73 0.32 -13.96 3.64
CA LEU A 73 -0.31 -12.75 3.13
C LEU A 73 -1.70 -13.02 2.54
N ALA A 74 -1.88 -14.12 1.81
CA ALA A 74 -3.18 -14.53 1.31
C ALA A 74 -4.17 -14.83 2.45
N CYS A 75 -3.72 -15.51 3.50
CA CYS A 75 -4.52 -15.73 4.70
C CYS A 75 -4.87 -14.41 5.41
N GLY A 76 -3.91 -13.49 5.53
CA GLY A 76 -4.14 -12.16 6.10
C GLY A 76 -5.17 -11.36 5.31
N LEU A 77 -5.07 -11.39 3.97
CA LEU A 77 -6.04 -10.74 3.08
C LEU A 77 -7.44 -11.37 3.24
N PHE A 78 -7.51 -12.70 3.32
CA PHE A 78 -8.78 -13.40 3.55
C PHE A 78 -9.41 -12.98 4.88
N VAL A 79 -8.62 -12.91 5.96
CA VAL A 79 -9.10 -12.45 7.28
C VAL A 79 -9.57 -10.99 7.22
N ALA A 80 -8.83 -10.11 6.56
CA ALA A 80 -9.21 -8.69 6.41
C ALA A 80 -10.55 -8.56 5.64
N THR A 81 -10.70 -9.32 4.54
CA THR A 81 -11.93 -9.33 3.73
C THR A 81 -13.10 -9.93 4.52
N ALA A 82 -12.90 -11.04 5.24
CA ALA A 82 -13.94 -11.66 6.06
C ALA A 82 -14.43 -10.72 7.18
N ARG A 83 -13.51 -9.98 7.81
CA ARG A 83 -13.85 -8.95 8.79
C ARG A 83 -14.65 -7.81 8.17
N PHE A 84 -14.24 -7.33 7.00
CA PHE A 84 -14.98 -6.31 6.27
C PHE A 84 -16.39 -6.78 5.94
N LEU A 85 -16.56 -7.98 5.37
CA LEU A 85 -17.88 -8.54 5.04
C LEU A 85 -18.77 -8.71 6.27
N GLY A 86 -18.19 -9.13 7.40
CA GLY A 86 -18.90 -9.22 8.67
C GLY A 86 -19.37 -7.88 9.19
N GLN A 87 -18.61 -6.80 8.99
CA GLN A 87 -18.98 -5.45 9.43
C GLN A 87 -19.98 -4.80 8.48
N ILE A 88 -19.82 -4.95 7.17
CA ILE A 88 -20.68 -4.32 6.16
C ILE A 88 -22.11 -4.86 6.22
N GLY A 89 -22.32 -6.09 6.67
CA GLY A 89 -23.64 -6.70 6.83
C GLY A 89 -24.55 -5.99 7.87
N TYR A 90 -23.96 -5.20 8.77
CA TYR A 90 -24.68 -4.42 9.79
C TYR A 90 -24.76 -2.93 9.46
N VAL A 91 -24.25 -2.52 8.31
CA VAL A 91 -24.23 -1.11 7.90
C VAL A 91 -25.61 -0.72 7.37
N THR A 92 -26.22 0.29 8.00
CA THR A 92 -27.53 0.80 7.64
C THR A 92 -27.49 2.09 6.82
N SER A 93 -26.30 2.72 6.71
CA SER A 93 -26.09 3.95 5.94
C SER A 93 -24.75 3.94 5.21
N PRO A 94 -24.63 4.67 4.07
CA PRO A 94 -23.35 4.80 3.36
C PRO A 94 -22.22 5.36 4.23
N ASP A 95 -22.52 6.24 5.17
CA ASP A 95 -21.53 6.83 6.08
C ASP A 95 -20.94 5.79 7.04
N ALA A 96 -21.76 4.85 7.51
CA ALA A 96 -21.30 3.78 8.39
C ALA A 96 -20.38 2.76 7.65
N ALA A 97 -20.41 2.71 6.32
CA ALA A 97 -19.54 1.86 5.52
C ALA A 97 -18.10 2.40 5.40
N ARG A 98 -17.88 3.70 5.67
CA ARG A 98 -16.60 4.37 5.46
C ARG A 98 -15.47 3.76 6.30
N ALA A 99 -15.71 3.56 7.59
CA ALA A 99 -14.70 3.02 8.51
C ALA A 99 -14.29 1.56 8.16
N PRO A 100 -15.22 0.61 7.94
CA PRO A 100 -14.86 -0.74 7.50
C PRO A 100 -14.09 -0.75 6.18
N LEU A 101 -14.49 0.09 5.23
CA LEU A 101 -13.84 0.19 3.92
C LEU A 101 -12.42 0.75 4.04
N ALA A 102 -12.23 1.83 4.81
CA ALA A 102 -10.93 2.41 5.09
C ALA A 102 -9.99 1.39 5.77
N ALA A 103 -10.51 0.63 6.75
CA ALA A 103 -9.76 -0.42 7.43
C ALA A 103 -9.34 -1.55 6.46
N LEU A 104 -10.22 -1.96 5.55
CA LEU A 104 -9.90 -2.97 4.54
C LEU A 104 -8.75 -2.50 3.64
N PHE A 105 -8.86 -1.30 3.04
CA PHE A 105 -7.82 -0.75 2.18
C PHE A 105 -6.49 -0.62 2.90
N LEU A 106 -6.51 -0.16 4.14
CA LEU A 106 -5.33 -0.02 4.98
C LEU A 106 -4.64 -1.38 5.20
N TRP A 107 -5.38 -2.43 5.56
CA TRP A 107 -4.81 -3.76 5.74
C TRP A 107 -4.31 -4.38 4.43
N VAL A 108 -5.01 -4.18 3.31
CA VAL A 108 -4.54 -4.61 1.98
C VAL A 108 -3.19 -3.97 1.67
N GLN A 109 -3.04 -2.66 1.94
CA GLN A 109 -1.81 -1.94 1.69
C GLN A 109 -0.66 -2.41 2.60
N VAL A 110 -0.93 -2.61 3.89
CA VAL A 110 0.05 -3.15 4.86
C VAL A 110 0.52 -4.54 4.43
N LEU A 111 -0.39 -5.43 4.10
CA LEU A 111 -0.05 -6.79 3.65
C LEU A 111 0.75 -6.76 2.35
N HIS A 112 0.35 -5.91 1.40
CA HIS A 112 1.08 -5.76 0.13
C HIS A 112 2.52 -5.29 0.33
N ALA A 113 2.81 -4.45 1.32
CA ALA A 113 4.16 -3.96 1.61
C ALA A 113 5.19 -5.08 1.89
N PHE A 114 4.75 -6.26 2.32
CA PHE A 114 5.62 -7.42 2.58
C PHE A 114 6.04 -8.20 1.32
N ASP A 115 5.38 -8.02 0.18
CA ASP A 115 5.67 -8.75 -1.07
C ASP A 115 5.80 -7.81 -2.28
N VAL A 116 6.79 -6.91 -2.21
CA VAL A 116 7.09 -5.92 -3.26
C VAL A 116 8.52 -6.11 -3.79
N PRO A 117 8.84 -7.27 -4.42
CA PRO A 117 10.20 -7.54 -4.88
C PRO A 117 10.55 -6.85 -6.20
N ARG A 118 9.57 -6.54 -7.07
CA ARG A 118 9.78 -6.11 -8.46
C ARG A 118 9.33 -4.68 -8.69
N ARG A 119 9.86 -4.05 -9.76
CA ARG A 119 9.46 -2.70 -10.18
C ARG A 119 7.95 -2.57 -10.43
N ARG A 120 7.33 -3.60 -11.00
CA ARG A 120 5.88 -3.61 -11.22
C ARG A 120 5.09 -3.57 -9.91
N ASP A 121 5.59 -4.26 -8.89
CA ASP A 121 4.95 -4.31 -7.58
C ASP A 121 5.08 -2.95 -6.86
N LEU A 122 6.22 -2.24 -7.04
CA LEU A 122 6.40 -0.86 -6.59
C LEU A 122 5.44 0.11 -7.30
N ALA A 123 5.27 -0.04 -8.62
CA ALA A 123 4.30 0.77 -9.36
C ALA A 123 2.86 0.52 -8.88
N PHE A 124 2.52 -0.74 -8.57
CA PHE A 124 1.23 -1.07 -7.96
C PHE A 124 1.06 -0.43 -6.58
N SER A 125 2.12 -0.42 -5.74
CA SER A 125 2.09 0.28 -4.45
C SER A 125 1.84 1.78 -4.61
N MET A 126 2.36 2.42 -5.68
CA MET A 126 2.06 3.83 -5.99
C MET A 126 0.59 4.03 -6.33
N VAL A 127 0.01 3.19 -7.20
CA VAL A 127 -1.42 3.23 -7.52
C VAL A 127 -2.26 3.03 -6.26
N SER A 128 -1.88 2.08 -5.41
CA SER A 128 -2.56 1.82 -4.15
C SER A 128 -2.45 3.00 -3.16
N SER A 129 -1.29 3.69 -3.10
CA SER A 129 -1.15 4.91 -2.28
C SER A 129 -2.06 6.04 -2.78
N THR A 130 -2.26 6.15 -4.10
CA THR A 130 -3.24 7.09 -4.69
C THR A 130 -4.66 6.79 -4.19
N THR A 131 -5.02 5.49 -4.12
CA THR A 131 -6.32 5.08 -3.58
C THR A 131 -6.44 5.47 -2.10
N MET A 132 -5.37 5.30 -1.29
CA MET A 132 -5.37 5.71 0.12
C MET A 132 -5.56 7.23 0.28
N ILE A 133 -4.88 8.03 -0.54
CA ILE A 133 -5.10 9.48 -0.59
C ILE A 133 -6.54 9.80 -1.00
N ALA A 134 -7.11 9.15 -1.99
CA ALA A 134 -8.49 9.37 -2.39
C ALA A 134 -9.49 9.00 -1.27
N VAL A 135 -9.27 7.88 -0.57
CA VAL A 135 -10.07 7.46 0.59
C VAL A 135 -9.96 8.49 1.72
N GLY A 136 -8.74 8.92 2.08
CA GLY A 136 -8.52 9.95 3.09
C GLY A 136 -9.25 11.26 2.73
N GLY A 137 -9.19 11.67 1.45
CA GLY A 137 -9.90 12.85 0.97
C GLY A 137 -11.43 12.72 1.02
N ALA A 138 -11.96 11.55 0.74
CA ALA A 138 -13.41 11.28 0.86
C ALA A 138 -13.89 11.26 2.32
N LEU A 139 -12.98 11.03 3.27
CA LEU A 139 -13.25 11.05 4.71
C LEU A 139 -13.03 12.45 5.32
N ALA A 140 -12.25 13.31 4.65
CA ALA A 140 -11.81 14.58 5.17
C ALA A 140 -12.97 15.57 5.33
N LEU A 141 -13.08 16.13 6.54
CA LEU A 141 -14.04 17.18 6.87
C LEU A 141 -13.40 18.57 6.93
N THR A 142 -12.08 18.66 6.79
CA THR A 142 -11.31 19.88 6.95
C THR A 142 -10.35 20.12 5.80
N THR A 143 -10.03 21.39 5.54
CA THR A 143 -9.06 21.79 4.52
C THR A 143 -7.61 21.41 4.88
N SER A 144 -7.33 21.05 6.13
CA SER A 144 -6.02 20.56 6.56
C SER A 144 -5.56 19.31 5.82
N TYR A 145 -6.50 18.58 5.22
CA TYR A 145 -6.20 17.44 4.35
C TYR A 145 -5.28 17.80 3.17
N LEU A 146 -5.30 19.04 2.70
CA LEU A 146 -4.46 19.51 1.60
C LEU A 146 -2.97 19.29 1.86
N TRP A 147 -2.52 19.35 3.10
CA TRP A 147 -1.12 19.09 3.45
C TRP A 147 -0.71 17.65 3.17
N TRP A 148 -1.58 16.69 3.42
CA TRP A 148 -1.35 15.28 3.10
C TRP A 148 -1.28 15.07 1.59
N LEU A 149 -2.17 15.70 0.83
CA LEU A 149 -2.16 15.66 -0.64
C LEU A 149 -0.87 16.24 -1.21
N LEU A 150 -0.40 17.38 -0.70
CA LEU A 150 0.84 18.01 -1.12
C LEU A 150 2.06 17.13 -0.80
N ALA A 151 2.14 16.60 0.42
CA ALA A 151 3.22 15.70 0.82
C ALA A 151 3.28 14.45 -0.05
N TRP A 152 2.13 13.85 -0.34
CA TRP A 152 2.03 12.70 -1.23
C TRP A 152 2.43 13.06 -2.67
N ALA A 153 2.03 14.22 -3.18
CA ALA A 153 2.40 14.69 -4.51
C ALA A 153 3.92 14.85 -4.65
N VAL A 154 4.59 15.37 -3.61
CA VAL A 154 6.07 15.49 -3.58
C VAL A 154 6.72 14.10 -3.60
N ALA A 155 6.25 13.15 -2.80
CA ALA A 155 6.76 11.78 -2.79
C ALA A 155 6.55 11.08 -4.14
N SER A 156 5.41 11.30 -4.78
CA SER A 156 5.08 10.77 -6.11
C SER A 156 5.96 11.38 -7.21
N ALA A 157 6.21 12.68 -7.16
CA ALA A 157 7.12 13.37 -8.08
C ALA A 157 8.56 12.83 -7.92
N TRP A 158 8.99 12.59 -6.68
CA TRP A 158 10.30 11.97 -6.41
C TRP A 158 10.39 10.57 -7.01
N TRP A 159 9.36 9.74 -6.84
CA TRP A 159 9.32 8.42 -7.47
C TRP A 159 9.38 8.50 -9.01
N LEU A 160 8.62 9.41 -9.65
CA LEU A 160 8.65 9.62 -11.09
C LEU A 160 10.05 10.02 -11.57
N TRP A 161 10.70 10.95 -10.87
CA TRP A 161 12.05 11.37 -11.17
C TRP A 161 13.07 10.23 -11.02
N ALA A 162 12.99 9.44 -9.93
CA ALA A 162 13.84 8.27 -9.74
C ALA A 162 13.63 7.22 -10.83
N SER A 163 12.40 7.05 -11.31
CA SER A 163 12.06 6.10 -12.37
C SER A 163 12.54 6.54 -13.75
N SER A 164 12.58 7.86 -14.05
CA SER A 164 13.00 8.40 -15.35
C SER A 164 14.50 8.35 -15.58
N ARG A 165 15.31 8.40 -14.53
CA ARG A 165 16.79 8.36 -14.62
C ARG A 165 17.36 7.07 -15.24
N ARG A 166 16.58 6.01 -15.33
CA ARG A 166 17.01 4.70 -15.85
C ARG A 166 16.54 4.41 -17.27
N THR A 167 15.79 5.29 -17.87
CA THR A 167 15.35 5.14 -19.27
C THR A 167 16.32 5.82 -20.26
N CYS A 168 17.33 6.52 -19.76
CA CYS A 168 18.48 7.03 -20.52
C CYS A 168 19.73 6.19 -20.26
#